data_b2a4297faf210c059b086ea79ff54d43
#
_entry.id   b2a4297faf210c059b086ea79ff54d43
#
_cell.length_a   1.000
_cell.length_b   1.000
_cell.length_c   1.000
_cell.angle_alpha   90.00
_cell.angle_beta   90.00
_cell.angle_gamma   90.00
#
_symmetry.space_group_name_H-M   'P 1'
#
loop_
_entity.id
_entity.type
_entity.pdbx_description
1 polymer ?
#
loop_
_entity_poly.entity_id
_entity_poly.type
_entity_poly.pdbx_seq_one_letter_code
_entity_poly.pdbx_strand_id
1 'polypeptide(L)' 'MKGIKPIFSLDDTAWFMLDNCLTEGTVIEISILINKVKTDISYILSYGQHSIEKNQSELYLTKESLTKSL' A
#
# COMPACT_ATOMS: atom_id res chain seq x y z
N MET A 1 -8.21 -12.49 -19.55
CA MET A 1 -7.51 -12.28 -18.27
C MET A 1 -8.33 -11.41 -17.35
N LYS A 2 -8.30 -11.74 -16.10
CA LYS A 2 -9.02 -10.93 -15.13
C LYS A 2 -8.30 -9.62 -14.91
N GLY A 3 -9.05 -8.58 -14.75
CA GLY A 3 -8.47 -7.30 -14.44
C GLY A 3 -7.84 -7.32 -13.06
N ILE A 4 -6.80 -6.53 -12.89
CA ILE A 4 -6.18 -6.35 -11.60
C ILE A 4 -6.74 -5.09 -10.98
N LYS A 5 -7.20 -5.20 -9.76
CA LYS A 5 -7.79 -4.07 -9.07
C LYS A 5 -6.98 -3.72 -7.84
N PRO A 6 -6.76 -2.43 -7.58
CA PRO A 6 -6.17 -2.01 -6.32
C PRO A 6 -7.08 -2.42 -5.17
N ILE A 7 -6.48 -2.85 -4.08
CA ILE A 7 -7.26 -3.18 -2.88
C ILE A 7 -7.52 -1.95 -2.02
N PHE A 8 -6.84 -0.84 -2.31
CA PHE A 8 -7.05 0.42 -1.60
C PHE A 8 -7.57 1.46 -2.57
N SER A 9 -8.37 2.37 -2.06
CA SER A 9 -8.86 3.53 -2.81
C SER A 9 -8.22 4.78 -2.24
N LEU A 10 -8.36 5.88 -2.96
CA LEU A 10 -7.88 7.16 -2.45
C LEU A 10 -8.58 7.45 -1.12
N ASP A 11 -7.82 8.00 -0.19
CA ASP A 11 -8.25 8.32 1.17
C ASP A 11 -8.45 7.12 2.08
N ASP A 12 -8.18 5.91 1.59
CA ASP A 12 -8.19 4.74 2.45
C ASP A 12 -6.97 4.75 3.37
N THR A 13 -7.12 4.07 4.49
CA THR A 13 -6.03 3.90 5.44
C THR A 13 -5.36 2.57 5.18
N ALA A 14 -4.03 2.56 5.14
CA ALA A 14 -3.25 1.35 4.99
C ALA A 14 -2.18 1.31 6.08
N TRP A 15 -1.79 0.11 6.46
CA TRP A 15 -0.76 -0.12 7.47
C TRP A 15 0.49 -0.67 6.84
N PHE A 16 1.63 -0.20 7.28
CA PHE A 16 2.91 -0.65 6.75
C PHE A 16 4.00 -0.51 7.79
N MET A 17 5.14 -1.16 7.53
CA MET A 17 6.29 -1.06 8.43
C MET A 17 7.23 0.02 7.92
N LEU A 18 7.61 0.91 8.80
CA LEU A 18 8.57 1.97 8.53
C LEU A 18 9.63 1.94 9.62
N ASP A 19 10.87 1.64 9.25
CA ASP A 19 11.98 1.53 10.22
C ASP A 19 11.64 0.62 11.39
N ASN A 20 11.03 -0.52 11.09
CA ASN A 20 10.57 -1.50 12.08
C ASN A 20 9.46 -0.98 12.99
N CYS A 21 8.80 0.09 12.60
CA CYS A 21 7.67 0.64 13.34
C CYS A 21 6.40 0.48 12.54
N LEU A 22 5.35 0.06 13.21
CA LEU A 22 4.03 -0.06 12.62
C LEU A 22 3.49 1.33 12.35
N THR A 23 3.18 1.62 11.11
CA THR A 23 2.78 2.97 10.70
C THR A 23 1.48 2.94 9.91
N GLU A 24 0.63 3.90 10.17
CA GLU A 24 -0.61 4.08 9.46
C GLU A 24 -0.47 5.23 8.47
N GLY A 25 -0.93 5.03 7.25
CA GLY A 25 -0.89 6.08 6.25
C GLY A 25 -2.19 6.17 5.47
N THR A 26 -2.40 7.30 4.84
CA THR A 26 -3.57 7.55 4.00
C THR A 26 -3.15 7.51 2.54
N VAL A 27 -3.89 6.76 1.73
CA VAL A 27 -3.59 6.65 0.31
C VAL A 27 -3.92 7.95 -0.40
N ILE A 28 -2.91 8.57 -0.99
CA ILE A 28 -3.09 9.83 -1.71
C ILE A 28 -2.86 9.68 -3.21
N GLU A 29 -2.27 8.56 -3.64
CA GLU A 29 -2.06 8.32 -5.05
C GLU A 29 -1.95 6.82 -5.28
N ILE A 30 -2.45 6.36 -6.43
CA ILE A 30 -2.39 4.96 -6.82
C ILE A 30 -1.71 4.89 -8.18
N SER A 31 -0.68 4.05 -8.29
CA SER A 31 0.03 3.81 -9.54
C SER A 31 -0.10 2.37 -9.94
N ILE A 32 -0.46 2.14 -11.19
CA ILE A 32 -0.56 0.79 -11.73
C ILE A 32 0.36 0.69 -12.93
N LEU A 33 1.31 -0.23 -12.86
CA LEU A 33 2.24 -0.50 -13.94
C LEU A 33 1.93 -1.87 -14.53
N ILE A 34 1.60 -1.90 -15.81
CA ILE A 34 1.30 -3.15 -16.50
C ILE A 34 2.29 -3.32 -17.65
N ASN A 35 2.95 -4.46 -17.70
CA ASN A 35 3.81 -4.79 -18.83
C ASN A 35 3.67 -6.27 -19.16
N LYS A 36 4.44 -6.74 -20.13
CA LYS A 36 4.31 -8.13 -20.59
C LYS A 36 4.73 -9.14 -19.53
N VAL A 37 5.53 -8.73 -18.59
CA VAL A 37 6.10 -9.62 -17.59
C VAL A 37 5.27 -9.64 -16.32
N LYS A 38 4.80 -8.49 -15.89
CA LYS A 38 4.11 -8.40 -14.61
C LYS A 38 3.24 -7.16 -14.51
N THR A 39 2.42 -7.15 -13.50
CA THR A 39 1.63 -5.98 -13.12
C THR A 39 2.00 -5.61 -11.69
N ASP A 40 2.35 -4.36 -11.50
CA ASP A 40 2.67 -3.83 -10.18
C ASP A 40 1.68 -2.74 -9.80
N ILE A 41 1.24 -2.77 -8.57
CA ILE A 41 0.38 -1.73 -8.02
C ILE A 41 1.12 -1.12 -6.84
N SER A 42 1.31 0.19 -6.89
CA SER A 42 1.98 0.94 -5.85
C SER A 42 1.08 2.04 -5.34
N TYR A 43 1.31 2.45 -4.12
CA TYR A 43 0.54 3.50 -3.49
C TYR A 43 1.47 4.51 -2.87
N ILE A 44 1.08 5.78 -2.95
CA ILE A 44 1.75 6.81 -2.18
C ILE A 44 0.87 7.10 -0.98
N LEU A 45 1.48 7.00 0.19
CA LEU A 45 0.78 7.16 1.46
C LEU A 45 1.30 8.36 2.20
N SER A 46 0.38 9.11 2.77
CA SER A 46 0.71 10.25 3.59
C SER A 46 0.68 9.83 5.06
N TYR A 47 1.74 10.13 5.79
CA TYR A 47 1.80 9.87 7.22
C TYR A 47 2.42 11.09 7.90
N GLY A 48 1.62 11.76 8.72
CA GLY A 48 2.05 13.02 9.32
C GLY A 48 2.33 14.07 8.25
N GLN A 49 3.54 14.56 8.19
CA GLN A 49 3.95 15.56 7.19
C GLN A 49 4.80 14.94 6.09
N HIS A 50 4.82 13.61 6.02
CA HIS A 50 5.64 12.89 5.05
C HIS A 50 4.80 12.05 4.12
N SER A 51 5.42 11.59 3.04
CA SER A 51 4.77 10.64 2.16
C SER A 51 5.78 9.58 1.77
N ILE A 52 5.28 8.41 1.41
CA ILE A 52 6.14 7.28 1.04
C ILE A 52 5.40 6.44 0.02
N GLU A 53 6.17 5.86 -0.90
CA GLU A 53 5.61 4.93 -1.89
C GLU A 53 5.84 3.51 -1.41
N LYS A 54 4.79 2.69 -1.47
CA LYS A 54 4.86 1.28 -1.11
C LYS A 54 4.13 0.45 -2.13
N ASN A 55 4.64 -0.75 -2.39
CA ASN A 55 3.94 -1.71 -3.25
C ASN A 55 2.76 -2.31 -2.50
N GLN A 56 1.77 -2.77 -3.26
CA GLN A 56 0.59 -3.37 -2.65
C GLN A 56 0.93 -4.54 -1.73
N SER A 57 1.97 -5.30 -2.07
CA SER A 57 2.39 -6.43 -1.24
C SER A 57 2.97 -6.01 0.10
N GLU A 58 3.32 -4.75 0.26
CA GLU A 58 3.89 -4.24 1.51
C GLU A 58 2.85 -3.59 2.41
N LEU A 59 1.59 -3.55 1.97
CA LEU A 59 0.52 -2.87 2.69
C LEU A 59 -0.48 -3.86 3.23
N TYR A 60 -1.12 -3.49 4.32
CA TYR A 60 -2.11 -4.31 4.99
C TYR A 60 -3.33 -3.48 5.31
N LEU A 61 -4.50 -4.11 5.21
CA LEU A 61 -5.76 -3.42 5.45
C LEU A 61 -5.96 -3.05 6.91
N THR A 62 -5.42 -3.86 7.81
CA THR A 62 -5.58 -3.62 9.23
C THR A 62 -4.26 -3.83 9.94
N LYS A 63 -4.15 -3.21 11.11
CA LYS A 63 -3.00 -3.40 11.97
C LYS A 63 -2.81 -4.86 12.34
N GLU A 64 -3.90 -5.56 12.56
CA GLU A 64 -3.85 -6.98 12.93
C GLU A 64 -3.28 -7.83 11.82
N SER A 65 -3.64 -7.55 10.57
CA SER A 65 -3.11 -8.28 9.43
C SER A 65 -1.61 -8.12 9.32
N LEU A 66 -1.11 -6.92 9.53
CA LEU A 66 0.32 -6.66 9.49
C LEU A 66 1.03 -7.39 10.62
N THR A 67 0.47 -7.34 11.82
CA THR A 67 1.05 -7.98 12.99
C THR A 67 1.13 -9.48 12.81
N LYS A 68 0.12 -10.08 12.21
CA LYS A 68 0.11 -11.52 12.00
C LYS A 68 1.15 -11.98 10.99
N SER A 69 1.56 -11.11 10.09
CA SER A 69 2.57 -11.49 9.10
C SER A 69 3.99 -11.38 9.64
N LEU A 70 4.17 -10.89 10.80
CA LEU A 70 5.51 -10.78 11.42
C LEU A 70 5.93 -12.10 12.13
#